data_0e8da413dde18f09931f0d3602aa207d
#
_entry.id   0e8da413dde18f09931f0d3602aa207d
#
_cell.length_a   1.000
_cell.length_b   1.000
_cell.length_c   1.000
_cell.angle_alpha   90.00
_cell.angle_beta   90.00
_cell.angle_gamma   90.00
#
_symmetry.space_group_name_H-M   'P 1'
#
loop_
_entity.id
_entity.type
_entity.pdbx_description
1 polymer ?
#
loop_
_entity_poly.entity_id
_entity_poly.type
_entity_poly.pdbx_seq_one_letter_code
_entity_poly.pdbx_strand_id
1 'polypeptide(L)'
;MKINYMICLVGILCLSLMAPALLFAKSDKPDAWYPRTEKVGPDEMFVVALGTGMPTPITRAQKSTAWYVELGNGDIFLFDVGSGSADNLFALRPDFHRVDKIFVSHLHTDHVGDAAALWVGGWLSGRYTPLHIYGPSGSKPELGTAAFVEGLKKTYAWDISGRSGILPDAGGGLVSHEFDYKQDGGVVYEENGVKITSFPAVHVLDGAVSYRLDWNGLSFVFGGDSAPNKWFIERSKGADFVIHELFYTPKGLEKALGFPPRQAVIVSSYIHTPPSGFGKIMAEVKPRLAVGYHTIRQPELDQMMLEEVRQVYDGPLVIADDLMAWNITKDAIIQREVVSSERVQAPPTTMEYKTAKRSGQASYSKYINEGKWEGYTPPPLPEK
;
A
#
# COMPACT_ATOMS: atom_id res chain seq x y z
N MET A 1 35.61 -35.82 -73.23
CA MET A 1 34.68 -36.21 -72.16
C MET A 1 34.69 -35.14 -71.13
N LYS A 2 33.70 -34.20 -71.16
CA LYS A 2 33.61 -33.07 -70.26
C LYS A 2 32.57 -33.42 -69.16
N ILE A 3 32.98 -33.40 -67.88
CA ILE A 3 32.13 -33.69 -66.75
C ILE A 3 31.71 -32.29 -66.22
N ASN A 4 30.41 -32.02 -66.32
CA ASN A 4 29.81 -30.79 -65.72
C ASN A 4 29.46 -31.07 -64.24
N TYR A 5 30.05 -30.28 -63.31
CA TYR A 5 29.61 -30.26 -61.91
C TYR A 5 28.52 -29.20 -61.76
N MET A 6 27.33 -29.63 -61.38
CA MET A 6 26.21 -28.78 -61.02
C MET A 6 26.29 -28.50 -59.51
N ILE A 7 26.59 -27.25 -59.16
CA ILE A 7 26.63 -26.81 -57.77
C ILE A 7 25.21 -26.44 -57.37
N CYS A 8 24.59 -27.21 -56.45
CA CYS A 8 23.36 -26.84 -55.78
C CYS A 8 23.69 -25.88 -54.64
N LEU A 9 23.32 -24.60 -54.77
CA LEU A 9 23.29 -23.66 -53.66
C LEU A 9 22.02 -23.89 -52.86
N VAL A 10 22.17 -24.45 -51.65
CA VAL A 10 21.12 -24.47 -50.62
C VAL A 10 21.20 -23.16 -49.85
N GLY A 11 20.26 -22.26 -50.13
CA GLY A 11 20.12 -21.04 -49.38
C GLY A 11 19.50 -21.32 -48.00
N ILE A 12 20.29 -21.25 -46.95
CA ILE A 12 19.79 -21.27 -45.56
C ILE A 12 19.22 -19.89 -45.26
N LEU A 13 17.88 -19.76 -45.24
CA LEU A 13 17.17 -18.59 -44.78
C LEU A 13 17.21 -18.59 -43.25
N CYS A 14 18.18 -17.88 -42.67
CA CYS A 14 18.18 -17.58 -41.23
C CYS A 14 17.06 -16.55 -40.95
N LEU A 15 15.87 -17.03 -40.53
CA LEU A 15 14.91 -16.20 -39.82
C LEU A 15 15.50 -15.87 -38.44
N SER A 16 16.14 -14.73 -38.32
CA SER A 16 16.42 -14.14 -37.01
C SER A 16 15.10 -13.70 -36.39
N LEU A 17 14.61 -14.49 -35.43
CA LEU A 17 13.60 -14.09 -34.47
C LEU A 17 14.22 -12.93 -33.67
N MET A 18 13.97 -11.70 -34.08
CA MET A 18 14.19 -10.53 -33.24
C MET A 18 13.18 -10.63 -32.08
N ALA A 19 13.61 -11.14 -30.93
CA ALA A 19 12.94 -10.86 -29.69
C ALA A 19 12.87 -9.32 -29.55
N PRO A 20 11.71 -8.74 -29.22
CA PRO A 20 11.64 -7.30 -28.96
C PRO A 20 12.59 -7.02 -27.79
N ALA A 21 13.72 -6.37 -28.07
CA ALA A 21 14.49 -5.73 -27.05
C ALA A 21 13.55 -4.73 -26.38
N LEU A 22 13.20 -4.95 -25.12
CA LEU A 22 12.60 -3.94 -24.27
C LEU A 22 13.60 -2.78 -24.22
N LEU A 23 13.44 -1.83 -25.15
CA LEU A 23 14.06 -0.53 -25.02
C LEU A 23 13.49 0.07 -23.73
N PHE A 24 14.28 0.05 -22.67
CA PHE A 24 14.05 0.97 -21.58
C PHE A 24 14.19 2.37 -22.16
N ALA A 25 13.07 2.98 -22.50
CA ALA A 25 13.05 4.38 -22.89
C ALA A 25 13.74 5.14 -21.76
N LYS A 26 14.80 5.90 -22.11
CA LYS A 26 15.49 6.75 -21.14
C LYS A 26 14.42 7.73 -20.64
N SER A 27 13.99 7.53 -19.39
CA SER A 27 13.00 8.39 -18.76
C SER A 27 13.58 9.79 -18.61
N ASP A 28 12.80 10.81 -18.93
CA ASP A 28 13.12 12.20 -18.59
C ASP A 28 12.90 12.51 -17.09
N LYS A 29 12.31 11.56 -16.34
CA LYS A 29 12.11 11.69 -14.88
C LYS A 29 13.41 11.32 -14.16
N PRO A 30 13.86 12.15 -13.19
CA PRO A 30 15.04 11.85 -12.38
C PRO A 30 14.79 10.66 -11.46
N ASP A 31 15.84 9.92 -11.09
CA ASP A 31 15.76 8.77 -10.18
C ASP A 31 15.24 9.16 -8.77
N ALA A 32 15.51 10.39 -8.33
CA ALA A 32 15.01 10.95 -7.09
C ALA A 32 13.68 11.68 -7.30
N TRP A 33 12.70 11.39 -6.45
CA TRP A 33 11.44 12.13 -6.37
C TRP A 33 11.39 12.93 -5.07
N TYR A 34 11.14 14.23 -5.18
CA TYR A 34 11.00 15.11 -4.02
C TYR A 34 9.53 15.45 -3.82
N PRO A 35 8.97 15.29 -2.60
CA PRO A 35 7.59 15.60 -2.32
C PRO A 35 7.17 17.00 -2.79
N ARG A 36 6.04 17.08 -3.51
CA ARG A 36 5.43 18.32 -4.04
C ARG A 36 6.23 19.07 -5.11
N THR A 37 7.24 18.48 -5.70
CA THR A 37 7.99 19.10 -6.81
C THR A 37 7.40 18.77 -8.18
N GLU A 38 6.61 17.69 -8.25
CA GLU A 38 5.98 17.21 -9.48
C GLU A 38 4.50 16.88 -9.21
N LYS A 39 3.70 16.93 -10.25
CA LYS A 39 2.33 16.40 -10.25
C LYS A 39 2.31 15.06 -10.98
N VAL A 40 1.43 14.17 -10.55
CA VAL A 40 1.12 12.95 -11.29
C VAL A 40 0.47 13.36 -12.63
N GLY A 41 0.96 12.80 -13.72
CA GLY A 41 0.43 13.07 -15.07
C GLY A 41 -1.00 12.56 -15.23
N PRO A 42 -1.80 13.12 -16.17
CA PRO A 42 -3.22 12.79 -16.32
C PRO A 42 -3.48 11.32 -16.66
N ASP A 43 -2.53 10.62 -17.27
CA ASP A 43 -2.60 9.21 -17.65
C ASP A 43 -1.63 8.34 -16.84
N GLU A 44 -1.21 8.81 -15.69
CA GLU A 44 -0.18 8.20 -14.86
C GLU A 44 -0.76 7.72 -13.53
N MET A 45 -0.29 6.56 -13.08
CA MET A 45 -0.47 6.05 -11.72
C MET A 45 0.87 6.16 -11.00
N PHE A 46 0.89 6.75 -9.82
CA PHE A 46 2.06 6.89 -8.97
C PHE A 46 1.89 6.04 -7.72
N VAL A 47 2.80 5.09 -7.52
CA VAL A 47 2.77 4.15 -6.40
C VAL A 47 3.98 4.40 -5.51
N VAL A 48 3.79 4.41 -4.19
CA VAL A 48 4.88 4.51 -3.20
C VAL A 48 4.73 3.43 -2.14
N ALA A 49 5.82 2.75 -1.84
CA ALA A 49 5.92 1.85 -0.70
C ALA A 49 6.10 2.68 0.59
N LEU A 50 5.03 2.80 1.38
CA LEU A 50 5.08 3.49 2.69
C LEU A 50 5.64 2.58 3.78
N GLY A 51 5.54 1.28 3.59
CA GLY A 51 6.05 0.26 4.47
C GLY A 51 6.06 -1.09 3.80
N THR A 52 7.17 -1.81 3.93
CA THR A 52 7.43 -3.08 3.22
C THR A 52 7.71 -4.24 4.18
N GLY A 53 7.74 -3.95 5.48
CA GLY A 53 8.08 -4.92 6.51
C GLY A 53 6.90 -5.76 6.97
N MET A 54 7.20 -6.73 7.81
CA MET A 54 6.34 -7.71 8.45
C MET A 54 6.20 -7.42 9.97
N PRO A 55 5.43 -8.18 10.77
CA PRO A 55 5.15 -7.88 12.18
C PRO A 55 6.34 -8.19 13.13
N THR A 56 7.52 -7.70 12.83
CA THR A 56 8.68 -7.73 13.70
C THR A 56 9.01 -6.32 14.16
N PRO A 57 10.03 -6.11 15.00
CA PRO A 57 10.32 -4.77 15.48
C PRO A 57 10.45 -3.79 14.34
N ILE A 58 9.59 -2.78 14.35
CA ILE A 58 9.62 -1.67 13.38
C ILE A 58 10.96 -0.97 13.52
N THR A 59 11.67 -0.79 12.41
CA THR A 59 12.92 -0.07 12.38
C THR A 59 12.74 1.33 11.80
N ARG A 60 13.73 2.20 11.95
CA ARG A 60 13.70 3.52 11.29
C ARG A 60 13.71 3.40 9.78
N ALA A 61 14.36 2.37 9.25
CA ALA A 61 14.53 2.16 7.82
C ALA A 61 13.39 1.38 7.16
N GLN A 62 12.60 0.64 7.95
CA GLN A 62 11.54 -0.22 7.41
C GLN A 62 10.33 -0.23 8.34
N LYS A 63 9.18 0.16 7.81
CA LYS A 63 7.87 0.19 8.46
C LYS A 63 7.06 -1.03 8.05
N SER A 64 5.99 -1.31 8.78
CA SER A 64 5.06 -2.38 8.42
C SER A 64 4.25 -2.01 7.18
N THR A 65 3.59 -2.98 6.60
CA THR A 65 2.92 -2.94 5.30
C THR A 65 2.00 -1.74 5.09
N ALA A 66 2.30 -0.93 4.07
CA ALA A 66 1.40 0.12 3.58
C ALA A 66 1.82 0.61 2.18
N TRP A 67 0.84 0.90 1.33
CA TRP A 67 1.06 1.35 -0.03
C TRP A 67 0.20 2.56 -0.37
N TYR A 68 0.81 3.55 -1.00
CA TYR A 68 0.17 4.77 -1.50
C TYR A 68 0.01 4.68 -3.01
N VAL A 69 -1.18 4.96 -3.50
CA VAL A 69 -1.48 5.02 -4.93
C VAL A 69 -2.17 6.33 -5.24
N GLU A 70 -1.55 7.17 -6.06
CA GLU A 70 -2.13 8.42 -6.57
C GLU A 70 -2.34 8.30 -8.07
N LEU A 71 -3.53 8.67 -8.53
CA LEU A 71 -3.91 8.63 -9.93
C LEU A 71 -3.92 10.04 -10.55
N GLY A 72 -3.68 10.11 -11.84
CA GLY A 72 -3.68 11.37 -12.59
C GLY A 72 -5.01 12.12 -12.59
N ASN A 73 -6.13 11.46 -12.23
CA ASN A 73 -7.43 12.10 -12.01
C ASN A 73 -7.52 12.83 -10.66
N GLY A 74 -6.52 12.65 -9.80
CA GLY A 74 -6.46 13.25 -8.49
C GLY A 74 -6.89 12.35 -7.32
N ASP A 75 -7.38 11.15 -7.55
CA ASP A 75 -7.74 10.22 -6.47
C ASP A 75 -6.50 9.64 -5.79
N ILE A 76 -6.58 9.43 -4.47
CA ILE A 76 -5.56 8.80 -3.65
C ILE A 76 -6.18 7.62 -2.90
N PHE A 77 -5.47 6.50 -2.90
CA PHE A 77 -5.84 5.25 -2.24
C PHE A 77 -4.69 4.76 -1.39
N LEU A 78 -4.98 4.30 -0.18
CA LEU A 78 -4.03 3.59 0.67
C LEU A 78 -4.44 2.11 0.71
N PHE A 79 -3.47 1.23 0.49
CA PHE A 79 -3.64 -0.22 0.65
C PHE A 79 -2.82 -0.66 1.86
N ASP A 80 -3.52 -1.06 2.90
CA ASP A 80 -3.04 -1.24 4.26
C ASP A 80 -2.37 0.01 4.86
N VAL A 81 -2.24 0.04 6.18
CA VAL A 81 -1.68 1.14 6.96
C VAL A 81 -1.01 0.58 8.22
N GLY A 82 -0.02 -0.25 8.00
CA GLY A 82 0.72 -0.93 9.05
C GLY A 82 1.50 0.03 9.95
N SER A 83 1.95 -0.49 11.07
CA SER A 83 2.61 0.29 12.11
C SER A 83 3.85 1.03 11.61
N GLY A 84 3.93 2.32 11.86
CA GLY A 84 5.01 3.23 11.46
C GLY A 84 4.85 3.82 10.06
N SER A 85 3.94 3.31 9.22
CA SER A 85 3.76 3.78 7.84
C SER A 85 3.23 5.21 7.75
N ALA A 86 2.55 5.68 8.79
CA ALA A 86 2.09 7.07 8.87
C ALA A 86 3.26 8.06 8.79
N ASP A 87 4.42 7.75 9.37
CA ASP A 87 5.61 8.61 9.28
C ASP A 87 5.99 8.86 7.83
N ASN A 88 6.06 7.79 7.02
CA ASN A 88 6.39 7.86 5.60
C ASN A 88 5.31 8.60 4.81
N LEU A 89 4.02 8.37 5.10
CA LEU A 89 2.94 9.11 4.45
C LEU A 89 3.02 10.61 4.75
N PHE A 90 3.24 11.00 6.01
CA PHE A 90 3.40 12.42 6.37
C PHE A 90 4.64 13.03 5.73
N ALA A 91 5.71 12.24 5.55
CA ALA A 91 6.92 12.68 4.84
C ALA A 91 6.69 12.92 3.34
N LEU A 92 5.76 12.20 2.69
CA LEU A 92 5.33 12.49 1.30
C LEU A 92 4.63 13.84 1.17
N ARG A 93 4.07 14.38 2.25
CA ARG A 93 3.32 15.64 2.27
C ARG A 93 2.19 15.68 1.23
N PRO A 94 1.33 14.65 1.13
CA PRO A 94 0.23 14.64 0.18
C PRO A 94 -0.74 15.77 0.51
N ASP A 95 -1.65 16.04 -0.41
CA ASP A 95 -2.80 16.87 -0.11
C ASP A 95 -3.81 16.04 0.71
N PHE A 96 -3.78 16.21 2.04
CA PHE A 96 -4.53 15.35 2.96
C PHE A 96 -6.05 15.39 2.75
N HIS A 97 -6.61 16.44 2.14
CA HIS A 97 -8.05 16.43 1.82
C HIS A 97 -8.43 15.31 0.84
N ARG A 98 -7.46 14.78 0.07
CA ARG A 98 -7.62 13.68 -0.89
C ARG A 98 -7.29 12.30 -0.30
N VAL A 99 -6.68 12.25 0.90
CA VAL A 99 -6.31 11.01 1.60
C VAL A 99 -7.47 10.61 2.51
N ASP A 100 -8.53 10.09 1.93
CA ASP A 100 -9.77 9.77 2.62
C ASP A 100 -10.22 8.31 2.49
N LYS A 101 -9.42 7.45 1.83
CA LYS A 101 -9.76 6.04 1.56
C LYS A 101 -8.61 5.11 1.92
N ILE A 102 -8.90 4.09 2.75
CA ILE A 102 -8.00 3.00 3.10
C ILE A 102 -8.67 1.68 2.71
N PHE A 103 -7.94 0.81 2.02
CA PHE A 103 -8.34 -0.55 1.67
C PHE A 103 -7.51 -1.52 2.49
N VAL A 104 -8.14 -2.23 3.40
CA VAL A 104 -7.48 -3.13 4.35
C VAL A 104 -7.58 -4.57 3.85
N SER A 105 -6.43 -5.24 3.72
CA SER A 105 -6.39 -6.65 3.30
C SER A 105 -6.85 -7.60 4.41
N HIS A 106 -6.43 -7.34 5.63
CA HIS A 106 -6.83 -8.05 6.85
C HIS A 106 -6.42 -7.25 8.10
N LEU A 107 -6.76 -7.75 9.30
CA LEU A 107 -6.68 -6.95 10.53
C LEU A 107 -5.47 -7.26 11.43
N HIS A 108 -4.38 -7.80 10.90
CA HIS A 108 -3.13 -7.85 11.65
C HIS A 108 -2.55 -6.46 11.90
N THR A 109 -1.85 -6.27 13.01
CA THR A 109 -1.33 -4.96 13.42
C THR A 109 -0.34 -4.35 12.44
N ASP A 110 0.41 -5.17 11.73
CA ASP A 110 1.33 -4.75 10.68
C ASP A 110 0.63 -4.35 9.36
N HIS A 111 -0.70 -4.42 9.31
CA HIS A 111 -1.56 -3.96 8.20
C HIS A 111 -2.51 -2.84 8.60
N VAL A 112 -2.83 -2.67 9.90
CA VAL A 112 -3.79 -1.68 10.38
C VAL A 112 -3.28 -0.81 11.53
N GLY A 113 -2.03 -1.00 11.97
CA GLY A 113 -1.51 -0.40 13.20
C GLY A 113 -1.56 1.13 13.25
N ASP A 114 -1.44 1.79 12.12
CA ASP A 114 -1.47 3.26 12.04
C ASP A 114 -2.84 3.83 11.61
N ALA A 115 -3.90 3.02 11.54
CA ALA A 115 -5.22 3.50 11.14
C ALA A 115 -5.70 4.69 12.00
N ALA A 116 -5.46 4.66 13.31
CA ALA A 116 -5.80 5.76 14.21
C ALA A 116 -4.94 7.00 13.99
N ALA A 117 -3.63 6.84 13.76
CA ALA A 117 -2.71 7.93 13.47
C ALA A 117 -3.11 8.66 12.17
N LEU A 118 -3.51 7.92 11.14
CA LEU A 118 -3.98 8.48 9.88
C LEU A 118 -5.36 9.11 10.01
N TRP A 119 -6.28 8.52 10.79
CA TRP A 119 -7.59 9.09 11.05
C TRP A 119 -7.48 10.47 11.70
N VAL A 120 -6.82 10.56 12.85
CA VAL A 120 -6.69 11.81 13.62
C VAL A 120 -5.67 12.74 12.97
N GLY A 121 -4.50 12.24 12.57
CA GLY A 121 -3.45 13.04 11.94
C GLY A 121 -3.87 13.64 10.60
N GLY A 122 -4.59 12.88 9.78
CA GLY A 122 -5.16 13.38 8.53
C GLY A 122 -6.18 14.50 8.76
N TRP A 123 -7.05 14.37 9.78
CA TRP A 123 -7.97 15.43 10.19
C TRP A 123 -7.23 16.72 10.60
N LEU A 124 -6.19 16.58 11.41
CA LEU A 124 -5.32 17.71 11.81
C LEU A 124 -4.57 18.33 10.62
N SER A 125 -4.31 17.55 9.58
CA SER A 125 -3.54 17.97 8.39
C SER A 125 -4.41 18.41 7.22
N GLY A 126 -5.74 18.55 7.42
CA GLY A 126 -6.63 19.13 6.41
C GLY A 126 -7.62 18.19 5.73
N ARG A 127 -7.69 16.92 6.13
CA ARG A 127 -8.77 16.03 5.68
C ARG A 127 -10.03 16.38 6.48
N TYR A 128 -10.85 17.25 5.95
CA TYR A 128 -12.10 17.71 6.59
C TYR A 128 -13.34 16.95 6.15
N THR A 129 -13.13 15.77 5.54
CA THR A 129 -14.13 14.75 5.21
C THR A 129 -13.94 13.53 6.10
N PRO A 130 -14.92 12.64 6.25
CA PRO A 130 -14.72 11.37 6.93
C PRO A 130 -13.59 10.55 6.31
N LEU A 131 -12.91 9.74 7.12
CA LEU A 131 -12.02 8.69 6.62
C LEU A 131 -12.85 7.43 6.37
N HIS A 132 -12.74 6.87 5.18
CA HIS A 132 -13.43 5.67 4.75
C HIS A 132 -12.47 4.48 4.80
N ILE A 133 -12.85 3.42 5.53
CA ILE A 133 -12.10 2.17 5.60
C ILE A 133 -12.91 1.09 4.88
N TYR A 134 -12.38 0.61 3.78
CA TYR A 134 -12.88 -0.52 3.00
C TYR A 134 -12.13 -1.77 3.44
N GLY A 135 -12.86 -2.83 3.79
CA GLY A 135 -12.20 -4.06 4.20
C GLY A 135 -13.16 -5.24 4.34
N PRO A 136 -12.58 -6.44 4.49
CA PRO A 136 -13.37 -7.66 4.51
C PRO A 136 -14.18 -7.83 5.81
N SER A 137 -15.28 -8.57 5.71
CA SER A 137 -15.91 -9.19 6.86
C SER A 137 -14.97 -10.27 7.42
N GLY A 138 -15.00 -10.49 8.74
CA GLY A 138 -14.36 -11.67 9.31
C GLY A 138 -15.20 -12.94 9.12
N SER A 139 -14.66 -14.08 9.54
CA SER A 139 -15.42 -15.32 9.68
C SER A 139 -16.55 -15.21 10.73
N LYS A 140 -16.46 -14.21 11.61
CA LYS A 140 -17.45 -13.79 12.60
C LYS A 140 -17.54 -12.26 12.63
N PRO A 141 -18.68 -11.66 13.01
CA PRO A 141 -18.85 -10.21 13.02
C PRO A 141 -17.78 -9.44 13.82
N GLU A 142 -17.32 -9.99 14.93
CA GLU A 142 -16.30 -9.37 15.78
C GLU A 142 -14.89 -9.38 15.18
N LEU A 143 -14.66 -10.12 14.10
CA LEU A 143 -13.38 -10.23 13.39
C LEU A 143 -13.37 -9.44 12.07
N GLY A 144 -14.41 -8.69 11.77
CA GLY A 144 -14.54 -7.91 10.54
C GLY A 144 -14.14 -6.45 10.69
N THR A 145 -14.04 -5.77 9.56
CA THR A 145 -13.66 -4.36 9.45
C THR A 145 -14.63 -3.43 10.18
N ALA A 146 -15.94 -3.74 10.18
CA ALA A 146 -16.93 -2.94 10.90
C ALA A 146 -16.67 -2.94 12.41
N ALA A 147 -16.37 -4.11 13.00
CA ALA A 147 -16.04 -4.23 14.41
C ALA A 147 -14.73 -3.51 14.76
N PHE A 148 -13.72 -3.59 13.89
CA PHE A 148 -12.47 -2.87 14.02
C PHE A 148 -12.69 -1.35 14.07
N VAL A 149 -13.46 -0.79 13.12
CA VAL A 149 -13.78 0.64 13.04
C VAL A 149 -14.55 1.10 14.28
N GLU A 150 -15.54 0.34 14.75
CA GLU A 150 -16.27 0.67 15.99
C GLU A 150 -15.37 0.57 17.23
N GLY A 151 -14.41 -0.34 17.23
CA GLY A 151 -13.36 -0.42 18.26
C GLY A 151 -12.50 0.85 18.30
N LEU A 152 -12.04 1.32 17.15
CA LEU A 152 -11.28 2.58 17.03
C LEU A 152 -12.07 3.77 17.55
N LYS A 153 -13.33 3.94 17.15
CA LYS A 153 -14.20 5.03 17.62
C LYS A 153 -14.31 5.05 19.15
N LYS A 154 -14.49 3.89 19.76
CA LYS A 154 -14.57 3.77 21.23
C LYS A 154 -13.24 4.11 21.90
N THR A 155 -12.13 3.58 21.38
CA THR A 155 -10.79 3.76 21.93
C THR A 155 -10.37 5.22 21.89
N TYR A 156 -10.66 5.92 20.80
CA TYR A 156 -10.25 7.31 20.58
C TYR A 156 -11.34 8.35 20.87
N ALA A 157 -12.44 7.97 21.54
CA ALA A 157 -13.55 8.86 21.86
C ALA A 157 -13.13 10.13 22.59
N TRP A 158 -12.17 10.04 23.50
CA TRP A 158 -11.61 11.20 24.22
C TRP A 158 -10.94 12.18 23.27
N ASP A 159 -10.08 11.69 22.37
CA ASP A 159 -9.33 12.51 21.42
C ASP A 159 -10.27 13.23 20.44
N ILE A 160 -11.20 12.49 19.86
CA ILE A 160 -12.22 13.06 18.94
C ILE A 160 -13.06 14.13 19.66
N SER A 161 -13.54 13.84 20.88
CA SER A 161 -14.33 14.80 21.66
C SER A 161 -13.55 16.07 21.98
N GLY A 162 -12.24 15.96 22.24
CA GLY A 162 -11.37 17.10 22.52
C GLY A 162 -11.15 18.02 21.32
N ARG A 163 -11.21 17.49 20.10
CA ARG A 163 -10.98 18.23 18.85
C ARG A 163 -12.26 18.71 18.19
N SER A 164 -13.39 18.07 18.48
CA SER A 164 -14.69 18.45 17.94
C SER A 164 -15.02 19.91 18.26
N GLY A 165 -15.52 20.64 17.26
CA GLY A 165 -15.82 22.07 17.36
C GLY A 165 -14.59 23.02 17.32
N ILE A 166 -13.36 22.48 17.31
CA ILE A 166 -12.13 23.24 16.99
C ILE A 166 -11.79 23.07 15.51
N LEU A 167 -11.85 21.83 15.03
CA LEU A 167 -11.71 21.48 13.62
C LEU A 167 -13.10 21.20 13.02
N PRO A 168 -13.26 21.17 11.69
CA PRO A 168 -14.49 20.75 11.05
C PRO A 168 -14.86 19.32 11.48
N ASP A 169 -16.03 19.15 12.11
CA ASP A 169 -16.44 17.90 12.75
C ASP A 169 -16.49 16.70 11.77
N ALA A 170 -16.81 16.96 10.49
CA ALA A 170 -16.83 15.90 9.47
C ALA A 170 -15.49 15.16 9.34
N GLY A 171 -14.36 15.86 9.53
CA GLY A 171 -13.03 15.25 9.49
C GLY A 171 -12.75 14.25 10.61
N GLY A 172 -13.48 14.36 11.74
CA GLY A 172 -13.49 13.39 12.83
C GLY A 172 -14.32 12.15 12.52
N GLY A 173 -15.05 12.12 11.40
CA GLY A 173 -15.84 10.96 10.97
C GLY A 173 -14.95 9.78 10.57
N LEU A 174 -15.37 8.56 10.91
CA LEU A 174 -14.76 7.30 10.48
C LEU A 174 -15.86 6.36 10.01
N VAL A 175 -15.78 5.91 8.77
CA VAL A 175 -16.81 5.11 8.11
C VAL A 175 -16.24 3.77 7.65
N SER A 176 -16.89 2.67 8.00
CA SER A 176 -16.56 1.34 7.50
C SER A 176 -17.38 0.99 6.26
N HIS A 177 -16.71 0.42 5.26
CA HIS A 177 -17.30 -0.22 4.10
C HIS A 177 -16.89 -1.70 4.12
N GLU A 178 -17.61 -2.47 4.95
CA GLU A 178 -17.36 -3.90 5.08
C GLU A 178 -18.04 -4.67 3.94
N PHE A 179 -17.32 -5.63 3.36
CA PHE A 179 -17.84 -6.52 2.30
C PHE A 179 -17.51 -7.98 2.60
N ASP A 180 -18.26 -8.89 1.99
CA ASP A 180 -18.05 -10.34 2.16
C ASP A 180 -16.70 -10.77 1.58
N TYR A 181 -15.79 -11.24 2.42
CA TYR A 181 -14.45 -11.71 2.04
C TYR A 181 -14.47 -12.89 1.05
N LYS A 182 -15.61 -13.60 0.93
CA LYS A 182 -15.76 -14.76 0.02
C LYS A 182 -16.04 -14.35 -1.42
N GLN A 183 -16.33 -13.08 -1.68
CA GLN A 183 -16.64 -12.63 -3.04
C GLN A 183 -15.36 -12.64 -3.89
N ASP A 184 -15.33 -13.51 -4.90
CA ASP A 184 -14.26 -13.58 -5.88
C ASP A 184 -14.49 -12.56 -7.01
N GLY A 185 -13.78 -11.44 -6.97
CA GLY A 185 -13.92 -10.33 -7.93
C GLY A 185 -15.09 -9.40 -7.63
N GLY A 186 -15.54 -9.34 -6.38
CA GLY A 186 -16.55 -8.38 -5.94
C GLY A 186 -16.08 -6.94 -6.08
N VAL A 187 -16.92 -6.05 -6.66
CA VAL A 187 -16.62 -4.62 -6.74
C VAL A 187 -16.82 -4.01 -5.36
N VAL A 188 -15.77 -3.41 -4.80
CA VAL A 188 -15.79 -2.78 -3.47
C VAL A 188 -15.72 -1.25 -3.55
N TYR A 189 -15.30 -0.71 -4.70
CA TYR A 189 -15.29 0.72 -4.99
C TYR A 189 -15.38 0.95 -6.51
N GLU A 190 -16.23 1.88 -6.94
CA GLU A 190 -16.36 2.26 -8.35
C GLU A 190 -16.82 3.71 -8.48
N GLU A 191 -15.85 4.65 -8.59
CA GLU A 191 -16.09 6.08 -8.77
C GLU A 191 -14.99 6.70 -9.62
N ASN A 192 -15.25 7.83 -10.26
CA ASN A 192 -14.28 8.63 -11.04
C ASN A 192 -13.51 7.84 -12.10
N GLY A 193 -14.11 6.77 -12.65
CA GLY A 193 -13.45 5.88 -13.61
C GLY A 193 -12.46 4.90 -12.96
N VAL A 194 -12.38 4.87 -11.64
CA VAL A 194 -11.61 3.89 -10.88
C VAL A 194 -12.52 2.75 -10.46
N LYS A 195 -12.06 1.53 -10.65
CA LYS A 195 -12.73 0.33 -10.18
C LYS A 195 -11.80 -0.49 -9.31
N ILE A 196 -12.20 -0.78 -8.07
CA ILE A 196 -11.47 -1.68 -7.17
C ILE A 196 -12.32 -2.91 -6.90
N THR A 197 -11.74 -4.07 -7.16
CA THR A 197 -12.33 -5.37 -6.83
C THR A 197 -11.53 -6.05 -5.75
N SER A 198 -12.20 -6.87 -4.92
CA SER A 198 -11.56 -7.74 -3.94
C SER A 198 -11.73 -9.20 -4.33
N PHE A 199 -10.85 -10.04 -3.84
CA PHE A 199 -10.91 -11.49 -3.97
C PHE A 199 -10.24 -12.17 -2.79
N PRO A 200 -10.65 -13.42 -2.44
CA PRO A 200 -10.14 -14.10 -1.25
C PRO A 200 -8.64 -14.31 -1.26
N ALA A 201 -8.02 -14.16 -0.11
CA ALA A 201 -6.64 -14.56 0.17
C ALA A 201 -6.62 -15.77 1.13
N VAL A 202 -5.55 -16.57 1.09
CA VAL A 202 -5.37 -17.73 1.96
C VAL A 202 -4.34 -17.38 3.03
N HIS A 203 -4.82 -17.06 4.23
CA HIS A 203 -3.95 -16.68 5.34
C HIS A 203 -4.31 -17.48 6.60
N VAL A 204 -3.80 -17.06 7.77
CA VAL A 204 -3.96 -17.77 9.05
C VAL A 204 -5.41 -17.92 9.53
N LEU A 205 -6.27 -16.99 9.14
CA LEU A 205 -7.71 -16.99 9.43
C LEU A 205 -8.51 -16.64 8.18
N ASP A 206 -9.75 -17.12 8.12
CA ASP A 206 -10.73 -16.67 7.14
C ASP A 206 -11.03 -15.18 7.31
N GLY A 207 -11.05 -14.45 6.19
CA GLY A 207 -11.32 -13.00 6.18
C GLY A 207 -10.27 -12.18 5.45
N ALA A 208 -9.08 -12.73 5.15
CA ALA A 208 -8.08 -12.02 4.37
C ALA A 208 -8.49 -11.91 2.89
N VAL A 209 -8.15 -10.77 2.26
CA VAL A 209 -8.44 -10.49 0.85
C VAL A 209 -7.26 -9.81 0.15
N SER A 210 -7.25 -9.93 -1.17
CA SER A 210 -6.40 -9.16 -2.08
C SER A 210 -7.25 -8.18 -2.88
N TYR A 211 -6.62 -7.17 -3.49
CA TYR A 211 -7.30 -6.14 -4.28
C TYR A 211 -6.72 -6.01 -5.68
N ARG A 212 -7.58 -5.63 -6.62
CA ARG A 212 -7.20 -5.14 -7.94
C ARG A 212 -7.85 -3.79 -8.20
N LEU A 213 -7.04 -2.79 -8.55
CA LEU A 213 -7.46 -1.47 -8.99
C LEU A 213 -7.25 -1.39 -10.51
N ASP A 214 -8.31 -1.07 -11.24
CA ASP A 214 -8.27 -0.78 -12.67
C ASP A 214 -8.67 0.68 -12.90
N TRP A 215 -7.83 1.41 -13.64
CA TRP A 215 -8.06 2.81 -13.99
C TRP A 215 -7.36 3.17 -15.29
N ASN A 216 -8.07 3.83 -16.22
CA ASN A 216 -7.54 4.35 -17.48
C ASN A 216 -6.72 3.33 -18.31
N GLY A 217 -7.07 2.05 -18.22
CA GLY A 217 -6.35 0.94 -18.88
C GLY A 217 -5.04 0.55 -18.20
N LEU A 218 -4.77 1.06 -16.99
CA LEU A 218 -3.72 0.60 -16.09
C LEU A 218 -4.32 -0.27 -14.99
N SER A 219 -3.53 -1.20 -14.48
CA SER A 219 -3.94 -2.13 -13.43
C SER A 219 -2.87 -2.29 -12.35
N PHE A 220 -3.32 -2.17 -11.10
CA PHE A 220 -2.53 -2.37 -9.89
C PHE A 220 -3.15 -3.51 -9.07
N VAL A 221 -2.33 -4.43 -8.59
CA VAL A 221 -2.78 -5.54 -7.74
C VAL A 221 -2.00 -5.53 -6.43
N PHE A 222 -2.73 -5.63 -5.32
CA PHE A 222 -2.17 -5.74 -3.98
C PHE A 222 -2.58 -7.07 -3.34
N GLY A 223 -1.58 -7.90 -3.01
CA GLY A 223 -1.79 -9.26 -2.50
C GLY A 223 -2.25 -9.31 -1.05
N GLY A 224 -1.83 -8.36 -0.21
CA GLY A 224 -1.88 -8.57 1.24
C GLY A 224 -1.02 -9.77 1.62
N ASP A 225 -1.31 -10.38 2.77
CA ASP A 225 -0.68 -11.63 3.19
C ASP A 225 -1.47 -12.83 2.70
N SER A 226 -0.79 -13.73 2.03
CA SER A 226 -1.44 -14.92 1.46
C SER A 226 -0.48 -16.02 1.07
N ALA A 227 -0.76 -17.24 1.44
CA ALA A 227 -0.17 -18.38 0.77
C ALA A 227 -0.58 -18.41 -0.72
N PRO A 228 0.21 -19.06 -1.60
CA PRO A 228 -0.12 -19.18 -3.02
C PRO A 228 -1.54 -19.71 -3.24
N ASN A 229 -2.35 -18.95 -3.99
CA ASN A 229 -3.75 -19.31 -4.21
C ASN A 229 -4.24 -19.02 -5.63
N LYS A 230 -5.30 -19.72 -6.04
CA LYS A 230 -5.85 -19.64 -7.40
C LYS A 230 -6.51 -18.29 -7.70
N TRP A 231 -7.16 -17.66 -6.70
CA TRP A 231 -7.87 -16.39 -6.90
C TRP A 231 -6.89 -15.28 -7.25
N PHE A 232 -5.76 -15.20 -6.52
CA PHE A 232 -4.72 -14.24 -6.83
C PHE A 232 -4.20 -14.41 -8.26
N ILE A 233 -3.87 -15.64 -8.67
CA ILE A 233 -3.37 -15.93 -10.01
C ILE A 233 -4.38 -15.48 -11.07
N GLU A 234 -5.65 -15.90 -10.95
CA GLU A 234 -6.68 -15.60 -11.95
C GLU A 234 -6.98 -14.10 -12.05
N ARG A 235 -7.06 -13.39 -10.91
CA ARG A 235 -7.43 -11.98 -10.87
C ARG A 235 -6.26 -11.03 -11.20
N SER A 236 -5.03 -11.52 -11.13
CA SER A 236 -3.83 -10.73 -11.41
C SER A 236 -3.29 -10.91 -12.82
N LYS A 237 -3.79 -11.87 -13.61
CA LYS A 237 -3.28 -12.13 -14.98
C LYS A 237 -3.19 -10.87 -15.81
N GLY A 238 -2.00 -10.64 -16.39
CA GLY A 238 -1.72 -9.53 -17.29
C GLY A 238 -1.82 -8.13 -16.65
N ALA A 239 -1.81 -8.03 -15.32
CA ALA A 239 -1.79 -6.73 -14.65
C ALA A 239 -0.44 -6.02 -14.87
N ASP A 240 -0.47 -4.67 -14.82
CA ASP A 240 0.74 -3.87 -15.04
C ASP A 240 1.68 -3.94 -13.84
N PHE A 241 1.17 -3.73 -12.65
CA PHE A 241 1.94 -3.62 -11.41
C PHE A 241 1.35 -4.54 -10.34
N VAL A 242 2.09 -5.56 -9.95
CA VAL A 242 1.62 -6.60 -9.04
C VAL A 242 2.51 -6.66 -7.81
N ILE A 243 1.93 -6.35 -6.67
CA ILE A 243 2.54 -6.44 -5.34
C ILE A 243 2.06 -7.71 -4.66
N HIS A 244 2.98 -8.54 -4.23
CA HIS A 244 2.68 -9.74 -3.45
C HIS A 244 3.75 -9.96 -2.40
N GLU A 245 3.40 -10.56 -1.27
CA GLU A 245 4.43 -10.93 -0.31
C GLU A 245 5.46 -11.88 -0.92
N LEU A 246 6.71 -11.61 -0.63
CA LEU A 246 7.88 -12.42 -0.91
C LEU A 246 8.53 -12.75 0.41
N PHE A 247 7.98 -13.75 1.08
CA PHE A 247 8.38 -14.13 2.41
C PHE A 247 9.68 -14.95 2.40
N TYR A 248 10.24 -15.21 3.56
CA TYR A 248 11.49 -15.98 3.68
C TYR A 248 11.33 -17.44 3.21
N THR A 249 12.45 -18.03 2.78
CA THR A 249 12.58 -19.50 2.80
C THR A 249 12.50 -20.02 4.24
N PRO A 250 12.13 -21.28 4.50
CA PRO A 250 12.19 -21.85 5.86
C PRO A 250 13.55 -21.64 6.52
N LYS A 251 14.66 -21.88 5.79
CA LYS A 251 16.02 -21.67 6.30
C LYS A 251 16.34 -20.18 6.54
N GLY A 252 15.83 -19.29 5.70
CA GLY A 252 15.93 -17.85 5.90
C GLY A 252 15.26 -17.42 7.20
N LEU A 253 14.05 -17.94 7.46
CA LEU A 253 13.30 -17.65 8.68
C LEU A 253 13.97 -18.19 9.95
N GLU A 254 14.54 -19.40 9.89
CA GLU A 254 15.38 -19.93 10.97
C GLU A 254 16.57 -19.00 11.25
N LYS A 255 17.27 -18.56 10.21
CA LYS A 255 18.46 -17.71 10.33
C LYS A 255 18.11 -16.29 10.80
N ALA A 256 17.05 -15.69 10.26
CA ALA A 256 16.68 -14.30 10.54
C ALA A 256 16.03 -14.11 11.90
N LEU A 257 15.14 -15.04 12.32
CA LEU A 257 14.28 -14.89 13.46
C LEU A 257 14.38 -16.03 14.49
N GLY A 258 15.25 -17.03 14.27
CA GLY A 258 15.45 -18.14 15.19
C GLY A 258 14.26 -19.11 15.30
N PHE A 259 13.42 -19.18 14.30
CA PHE A 259 12.28 -20.11 14.29
C PHE A 259 12.75 -21.56 14.35
N PRO A 260 12.11 -22.43 15.13
CA PRO A 260 12.33 -23.87 15.04
C PRO A 260 11.97 -24.38 13.62
N PRO A 261 12.69 -25.38 13.06
CA PRO A 261 12.54 -25.80 11.66
C PRO A 261 11.10 -26.11 11.22
N ARG A 262 10.32 -26.79 12.08
CA ARG A 262 8.92 -27.09 11.77
C ARG A 262 8.06 -25.84 11.65
N GLN A 263 8.20 -24.91 12.59
CA GLN A 263 7.48 -23.63 12.60
C GLN A 263 7.92 -22.77 11.41
N ALA A 264 9.20 -22.76 11.08
CA ALA A 264 9.71 -22.06 9.90
C ALA A 264 9.04 -22.53 8.60
N VAL A 265 8.87 -23.83 8.43
CA VAL A 265 8.13 -24.40 7.28
C VAL A 265 6.65 -24.00 7.30
N ILE A 266 5.99 -24.11 8.45
CA ILE A 266 4.56 -23.76 8.57
C ILE A 266 4.36 -22.29 8.22
N VAL A 267 5.10 -21.39 8.86
CA VAL A 267 4.94 -19.95 8.66
C VAL A 267 5.29 -19.55 7.24
N SER A 268 6.44 -19.98 6.70
CA SER A 268 6.88 -19.54 5.39
C SER A 268 6.13 -20.15 4.20
N SER A 269 5.52 -21.33 4.37
CA SER A 269 5.02 -22.09 3.21
C SER A 269 3.54 -22.47 3.25
N TYR A 270 2.89 -22.36 4.43
CA TYR A 270 1.45 -22.64 4.59
C TYR A 270 0.64 -21.40 4.96
N ILE A 271 1.29 -20.38 5.52
CA ILE A 271 0.65 -19.13 5.95
C ILE A 271 1.01 -17.99 4.99
N HIS A 272 2.26 -17.95 4.54
CA HIS A 272 2.82 -16.94 3.66
C HIS A 272 3.32 -17.55 2.34
N THR A 273 3.76 -16.70 1.42
CA THR A 273 4.29 -17.12 0.12
C THR A 273 5.82 -17.13 0.13
N PRO A 274 6.47 -18.31 0.13
CA PRO A 274 7.93 -18.40 0.02
C PRO A 274 8.39 -18.00 -1.40
N PRO A 275 9.72 -17.74 -1.60
CA PRO A 275 10.24 -17.29 -2.89
C PRO A 275 9.91 -18.18 -4.08
N SER A 276 9.95 -19.51 -3.91
CA SER A 276 9.55 -20.46 -4.96
C SER A 276 8.06 -20.36 -5.29
N GLY A 277 7.21 -20.09 -4.29
CA GLY A 277 5.77 -19.84 -4.48
C GLY A 277 5.53 -18.53 -5.23
N PHE A 278 6.20 -17.45 -4.80
CA PHE A 278 6.16 -16.15 -5.48
C PHE A 278 6.57 -16.27 -6.95
N GLY A 279 7.71 -16.91 -7.23
CA GLY A 279 8.17 -17.10 -8.60
C GLY A 279 7.16 -17.85 -9.48
N LYS A 280 6.53 -18.92 -8.97
CA LYS A 280 5.48 -19.66 -9.69
C LYS A 280 4.25 -18.79 -9.95
N ILE A 281 3.79 -18.02 -8.95
CA ILE A 281 2.66 -17.09 -9.13
C ILE A 281 2.99 -16.10 -10.26
N MET A 282 4.15 -15.44 -10.20
CA MET A 282 4.52 -14.42 -11.18
C MET A 282 4.74 -14.97 -12.59
N ALA A 283 5.19 -16.22 -12.71
CA ALA A 283 5.29 -16.92 -14.00
C ALA A 283 3.91 -17.15 -14.65
N GLU A 284 2.86 -17.38 -13.85
CA GLU A 284 1.47 -17.50 -14.33
C GLU A 284 0.81 -16.16 -14.60
N VAL A 285 1.02 -15.18 -13.71
CA VAL A 285 0.41 -13.82 -13.76
C VAL A 285 1.01 -13.00 -14.89
N LYS A 286 2.31 -13.06 -15.12
CA LYS A 286 3.09 -12.32 -16.13
C LYS A 286 2.86 -10.80 -16.07
N PRO A 287 3.11 -10.16 -14.92
CA PRO A 287 2.95 -8.71 -14.80
C PRO A 287 4.03 -7.97 -15.60
N ARG A 288 3.79 -6.69 -15.91
CA ARG A 288 4.85 -5.82 -16.43
C ARG A 288 5.93 -5.56 -15.37
N LEU A 289 5.54 -5.49 -14.07
CA LEU A 289 6.47 -5.49 -12.95
C LEU A 289 5.88 -6.26 -11.78
N ALA A 290 6.65 -7.23 -11.27
CA ALA A 290 6.40 -7.90 -10.00
C ALA A 290 7.15 -7.18 -8.87
N VAL A 291 6.48 -6.95 -7.74
CA VAL A 291 7.06 -6.31 -6.56
C VAL A 291 6.87 -7.23 -5.36
N GLY A 292 8.00 -7.67 -4.80
CA GLY A 292 8.04 -8.47 -3.58
C GLY A 292 8.16 -7.57 -2.35
N TYR A 293 7.45 -7.88 -1.27
CA TYR A 293 7.51 -7.18 0.00
C TYR A 293 7.24 -8.14 1.17
N HIS A 294 7.00 -7.65 2.37
CA HIS A 294 6.68 -8.40 3.58
C HIS A 294 7.85 -9.24 4.08
N THR A 295 9.01 -8.63 4.12
CA THR A 295 10.25 -9.26 4.58
C THR A 295 11.14 -8.22 5.26
N ILE A 296 12.02 -8.65 6.17
CA ILE A 296 13.08 -7.80 6.72
C ILE A 296 14.23 -7.80 5.69
N ARG A 297 14.60 -6.62 5.23
CA ARG A 297 15.64 -6.46 4.21
C ARG A 297 17.03 -6.70 4.80
N GLN A 298 17.71 -7.70 4.27
CA GLN A 298 19.10 -8.06 4.59
C GLN A 298 19.76 -8.61 3.31
N PRO A 299 20.93 -8.12 2.89
CA PRO A 299 21.53 -8.50 1.61
C PRO A 299 21.64 -10.01 1.37
N GLU A 300 22.04 -10.76 2.40
CA GLU A 300 22.22 -12.22 2.29
C GLU A 300 20.87 -12.97 2.15
N LEU A 301 19.81 -12.46 2.77
CA LEU A 301 18.47 -13.03 2.67
C LEU A 301 17.83 -12.66 1.34
N ASP A 302 18.01 -11.41 0.88
CA ASP A 302 17.54 -10.95 -0.42
C ASP A 302 18.15 -11.78 -1.54
N GLN A 303 19.44 -12.06 -1.49
CA GLN A 303 20.12 -12.92 -2.45
C GLN A 303 19.51 -14.33 -2.47
N MET A 304 19.32 -14.96 -1.30
CA MET A 304 18.72 -16.29 -1.20
C MET A 304 17.31 -16.32 -1.79
N MET A 305 16.50 -15.29 -1.53
CA MET A 305 15.15 -15.19 -2.07
C MET A 305 15.16 -15.02 -3.58
N LEU A 306 16.00 -14.13 -4.11
CA LEU A 306 16.13 -13.91 -5.55
C LEU A 306 16.62 -15.14 -6.29
N GLU A 307 17.61 -15.86 -5.77
CA GLU A 307 18.11 -17.11 -6.35
C GLU A 307 16.99 -18.16 -6.49
N GLU A 308 16.13 -18.30 -5.49
CA GLU A 308 15.02 -19.24 -5.54
C GLU A 308 13.90 -18.79 -6.49
N VAL A 309 13.54 -17.49 -6.49
CA VAL A 309 12.57 -16.95 -7.46
C VAL A 309 13.06 -17.16 -8.90
N ARG A 310 14.33 -16.86 -9.16
CA ARG A 310 14.93 -16.94 -10.52
C ARG A 310 15.04 -18.35 -11.09
N GLN A 311 14.82 -19.39 -10.27
CA GLN A 311 14.70 -20.76 -10.79
C GLN A 311 13.43 -20.97 -11.64
N VAL A 312 12.38 -20.16 -11.46
CA VAL A 312 11.07 -20.36 -12.07
C VAL A 312 10.46 -19.11 -12.70
N TYR A 313 11.02 -17.93 -12.44
CA TYR A 313 10.54 -16.65 -12.97
C TYR A 313 11.70 -15.75 -13.37
N ASP A 314 11.78 -15.40 -14.64
CA ASP A 314 12.81 -14.55 -15.24
C ASP A 314 12.31 -13.14 -15.62
N GLY A 315 11.02 -12.85 -15.37
CA GLY A 315 10.41 -11.55 -15.66
C GLY A 315 10.89 -10.42 -14.74
N PRO A 316 10.41 -9.17 -14.99
CA PRO A 316 10.76 -8.00 -14.20
C PRO A 316 10.33 -8.15 -12.73
N LEU A 317 11.28 -7.98 -11.82
CA LEU A 317 11.09 -8.15 -10.37
C LEU A 317 11.89 -7.12 -9.58
N VAL A 318 11.26 -6.54 -8.57
CA VAL A 318 11.87 -5.70 -7.53
C VAL A 318 11.49 -6.25 -6.16
N ILE A 319 12.42 -6.32 -5.22
CA ILE A 319 12.11 -6.44 -3.79
C ILE A 319 12.05 -5.03 -3.24
N ALA A 320 10.88 -4.62 -2.76
CA ALA A 320 10.65 -3.25 -2.35
C ALA A 320 11.33 -2.90 -1.03
N ASP A 321 11.85 -1.68 -0.97
CA ASP A 321 12.19 -0.96 0.26
C ASP A 321 11.20 0.17 0.50
N ASP A 322 11.11 0.63 1.73
CA ASP A 322 10.32 1.80 2.09
C ASP A 322 10.78 3.02 1.28
N LEU A 323 9.81 3.82 0.86
CA LEU A 323 10.00 5.01 0.04
C LEU A 323 10.50 4.78 -1.39
N MET A 324 10.57 3.54 -1.86
CA MET A 324 10.60 3.29 -3.30
C MET A 324 9.29 3.76 -3.94
N ALA A 325 9.40 4.37 -5.12
CA ALA A 325 8.27 4.90 -5.85
C ALA A 325 8.28 4.48 -7.32
N TRP A 326 7.10 4.39 -7.94
CA TRP A 326 6.96 4.03 -9.34
C TRP A 326 5.98 4.95 -10.05
N ASN A 327 6.40 5.51 -11.17
CA ASN A 327 5.53 6.16 -12.13
C ASN A 327 5.14 5.15 -13.20
N ILE A 328 3.86 4.85 -13.31
CA ILE A 328 3.31 3.79 -14.16
C ILE A 328 2.44 4.44 -15.23
N THR A 329 2.80 4.24 -16.50
CA THR A 329 2.03 4.60 -17.68
C THR A 329 1.81 3.37 -18.55
N LYS A 330 1.02 3.50 -19.62
CA LYS A 330 0.86 2.41 -20.61
C LYS A 330 2.19 2.01 -21.27
N ASP A 331 3.10 2.97 -21.41
CA ASP A 331 4.35 2.78 -22.16
C ASP A 331 5.52 2.37 -21.26
N ALA A 332 5.54 2.82 -20.00
CA ALA A 332 6.68 2.64 -19.11
C ALA A 332 6.28 2.48 -17.64
N ILE A 333 7.16 1.80 -16.89
CA ILE A 333 7.19 1.79 -15.42
C ILE A 333 8.57 2.30 -15.01
N ILE A 334 8.60 3.44 -14.30
CA ILE A 334 9.84 4.12 -13.91
C ILE A 334 9.95 4.03 -12.41
N GLN A 335 10.96 3.32 -11.93
CA GLN A 335 11.29 3.25 -10.51
C GLN A 335 12.09 4.47 -10.08
N ARG A 336 11.77 4.99 -8.91
CA ARG A 336 12.39 6.16 -8.31
C ARG A 336 12.53 5.98 -6.80
N GLU A 337 13.29 6.85 -6.17
CA GLU A 337 13.45 6.95 -4.72
C GLU A 337 12.80 8.23 -4.21
N VAL A 338 11.99 8.14 -3.17
CA VAL A 338 11.47 9.32 -2.47
C VAL A 338 12.56 9.91 -1.59
N VAL A 339 12.94 11.14 -1.85
CA VAL A 339 13.86 11.90 -1.00
C VAL A 339 13.06 12.89 -0.16
N SER A 340 12.84 12.57 1.09
CA SER A 340 12.11 13.42 2.03
C SER A 340 13.00 13.85 3.20
N SER A 341 12.68 15.02 3.79
CA SER A 341 13.33 15.45 5.02
C SER A 341 12.62 14.82 6.22
N GLU A 342 13.35 14.14 7.07
CA GLU A 342 12.82 13.59 8.34
C GLU A 342 12.23 14.66 9.28
N ARG A 343 12.43 15.94 9.00
CA ARG A 343 12.02 17.07 9.85
C ARG A 343 10.91 17.93 9.25
N VAL A 344 10.35 17.52 8.11
CA VAL A 344 9.32 18.31 7.42
C VAL A 344 7.94 17.87 7.87
N GLN A 345 7.16 18.82 8.37
CA GLN A 345 5.74 18.60 8.66
C GLN A 345 4.91 18.69 7.39
N ALA A 346 3.72 18.07 7.40
CA ALA A 346 2.73 18.26 6.35
C ALA A 346 2.45 19.77 6.17
N PRO A 347 2.27 20.25 4.93
CA PRO A 347 1.93 21.64 4.72
C PRO A 347 0.57 21.94 5.33
N PRO A 348 0.31 23.17 5.71
CA PRO A 348 -1.04 23.60 6.08
C PRO A 348 -1.97 23.34 4.89
N THR A 349 -3.19 22.92 5.19
CA THR A 349 -4.23 22.77 4.16
C THR A 349 -4.51 24.12 3.49
N THR A 350 -4.76 24.06 2.18
CA THR A 350 -5.23 25.22 1.42
C THR A 350 -6.76 25.34 1.42
N MET A 351 -7.47 24.37 2.00
CA MET A 351 -8.92 24.41 2.07
C MET A 351 -9.39 25.43 3.10
N GLU A 352 -10.18 26.40 2.65
CA GLU A 352 -10.98 27.21 3.56
C GLU A 352 -12.05 26.32 4.21
N TYR A 353 -12.11 26.32 5.52
CA TYR A 353 -13.16 25.63 6.25
C TYR A 353 -13.88 26.59 7.20
N LYS A 354 -15.19 26.41 7.27
CA LYS A 354 -15.97 27.05 8.33
C LYS A 354 -15.86 26.16 9.56
N THR A 355 -15.19 26.67 10.60
CA THR A 355 -15.29 26.03 11.91
C THR A 355 -16.77 25.92 12.25
N ALA A 356 -17.25 24.72 12.58
CA ALA A 356 -18.54 24.60 13.22
C ALA A 356 -18.49 25.53 14.44
N LYS A 357 -19.52 26.36 14.60
CA LYS A 357 -19.66 27.11 15.87
C LYS A 357 -19.65 26.05 16.94
N ARG A 358 -18.61 26.03 17.77
CA ARG A 358 -18.65 25.23 18.98
C ARG A 358 -19.95 25.61 19.67
N SER A 359 -20.94 24.77 19.66
CA SER A 359 -22.14 24.92 20.45
C SER A 359 -21.75 24.60 21.90
N GLY A 360 -21.08 25.59 22.52
CA GLY A 360 -20.51 25.50 23.85
C GLY A 360 -19.01 25.19 23.82
N GLN A 361 -18.20 25.97 24.49
CA GLN A 361 -16.91 25.54 25.04
C GLN A 361 -17.17 24.17 25.70
N ALA A 362 -16.23 23.20 25.55
CA ALA A 362 -16.25 22.06 26.46
C ALA A 362 -16.47 22.66 27.86
N SER A 363 -17.65 22.39 28.44
CA SER A 363 -17.97 22.95 29.76
C SER A 363 -17.05 22.21 30.72
N TYR A 364 -15.94 22.86 31.07
CA TYR A 364 -15.10 22.36 32.13
C TYR A 364 -15.93 22.22 33.40
N SER A 365 -15.77 21.10 34.07
CA SER A 365 -16.36 20.92 35.39
C SER A 365 -15.90 22.06 36.34
N LYS A 366 -16.65 22.28 37.40
CA LYS A 366 -16.27 23.24 38.43
C LYS A 366 -14.82 23.00 38.93
N TYR A 367 -14.47 21.73 39.14
CA TYR A 367 -13.13 21.30 39.57
C TYR A 367 -12.02 21.73 38.58
N ILE A 368 -12.21 21.58 37.29
CA ILE A 368 -11.21 21.97 36.27
C ILE A 368 -11.14 23.53 36.17
N ASN A 369 -12.28 24.23 36.30
CA ASN A 369 -12.28 25.68 36.28
C ASN A 369 -11.55 26.28 37.48
N GLU A 370 -11.67 25.66 38.66
CA GLU A 370 -10.94 26.06 39.89
C GLU A 370 -9.43 25.87 39.75
N GLY A 371 -8.97 24.96 38.87
CA GLY A 371 -7.54 24.74 38.59
C GLY A 371 -6.91 25.76 37.62
N LYS A 372 -7.67 26.68 37.07
CA LYS A 372 -7.13 27.72 36.18
C LYS A 372 -6.28 28.70 36.97
N TRP A 373 -5.08 28.96 36.46
CA TRP A 373 -4.17 29.91 37.12
C TRP A 373 -4.61 31.37 36.89
N GLU A 374 -4.92 32.09 37.94
CA GLU A 374 -5.39 33.46 37.90
C GLU A 374 -4.32 34.47 37.40
N GLY A 375 -3.03 34.10 37.46
CA GLY A 375 -1.93 34.91 36.94
C GLY A 375 -1.79 34.93 35.42
N TYR A 376 -2.66 34.23 34.68
CA TYR A 376 -2.64 34.19 33.21
C TYR A 376 -4.02 34.51 32.62
N THR A 377 -4.08 35.59 31.86
CA THR A 377 -5.24 35.92 31.03
C THR A 377 -4.92 35.63 29.58
N PRO A 378 -5.65 34.69 28.90
CA PRO A 378 -5.42 34.44 27.49
C PRO A 378 -5.71 35.69 26.64
N PRO A 379 -5.04 35.85 25.48
CA PRO A 379 -5.33 36.98 24.59
C PRO A 379 -6.81 36.94 24.14
N PRO A 380 -7.41 38.10 23.87
CA PRO A 380 -8.77 38.18 23.36
C PRO A 380 -8.86 37.46 22.00
N LEU A 381 -9.99 36.81 21.75
CA LEU A 381 -10.27 36.25 20.45
C LEU A 381 -10.34 37.36 19.40
N PRO A 382 -9.75 37.17 18.18
CA PRO A 382 -9.91 38.17 17.12
C PRO A 382 -11.39 38.34 16.79
N GLU A 383 -11.76 39.59 16.48
CA GLU A 383 -13.10 39.88 15.97
C GLU A 383 -13.35 39.10 14.68
N LYS A 384 -14.59 38.67 14.50
CA LYS A 384 -15.00 37.78 13.38
C LYS A 384 -14.90 38.50 12.05
#